data_bedaadb94df3148cedf404206d453348
#
_entry.id   bedaadb94df3148cedf404206d453348
#
_cell.length_a   1.000
_cell.length_b   1.000
_cell.length_c   1.000
_cell.angle_alpha   90.00
_cell.angle_beta   90.00
_cell.angle_gamma   90.00
#
_symmetry.space_group_name_H-M   'P 1'
#
loop_
_entity.id
_entity.type
_entity.pdbx_description
1 polymer ?
#
loop_
_entity_poly.entity_id
_entity_poly.type
_entity_poly.pdbx_seq_one_letter_code
_entity_poly.pdbx_strand_id
1 'polypeptide(L)'
;MSTPCIITVAITGSVPRKEHDPAVPISVAEQIESTQAAFEAGAALAHVHVRNDDQSPTSDPARFAELLHGLRRACPGMIVQFSTGGRSGKGPERGGMLHLGCDMASLSTGSCNFPTIIYENHPDLIRFLAKRMREFGVKPEIEVFDLS
;
A
#
# COMPACT_ATOMS: atom_id res chain seq x y z
N MET A 1 -33.51 1.48 0.90
CA MET A 1 -32.27 2.12 0.40
C MET A 1 -31.12 1.16 0.70
N SER A 2 -30.34 0.76 -0.28
CA SER A 2 -29.15 -0.08 -0.06
C SER A 2 -28.04 0.75 0.59
N THR A 3 -27.39 0.23 1.62
CA THR A 3 -26.21 0.87 2.20
C THR A 3 -25.05 0.76 1.21
N PRO A 4 -24.36 1.86 0.84
CA PRO A 4 -23.22 1.79 -0.06
C PRO A 4 -22.08 0.99 0.58
N CYS A 5 -21.37 0.19 -0.21
CA CYS A 5 -20.19 -0.57 0.20
C CYS A 5 -18.95 0.02 -0.47
N ILE A 6 -17.87 0.23 0.29
CA ILE A 6 -16.57 0.62 -0.26
C ILE A 6 -15.84 -0.65 -0.69
N ILE A 7 -15.47 -0.71 -1.97
CA ILE A 7 -14.70 -1.83 -2.52
C ILE A 7 -13.24 -1.40 -2.62
N THR A 8 -12.38 -2.06 -1.85
CA THR A 8 -10.93 -1.89 -1.91
C THR A 8 -10.30 -3.01 -2.72
N VAL A 9 -9.48 -2.67 -3.71
CA VAL A 9 -8.65 -3.63 -4.45
C VAL A 9 -7.21 -3.59 -3.97
N ALA A 10 -6.62 -4.75 -3.70
CA ALA A 10 -5.21 -4.93 -3.38
C ALA A 10 -4.55 -5.76 -4.48
N ILE A 11 -3.99 -5.10 -5.50
CA ILE A 11 -3.60 -5.71 -6.78
C ILE A 11 -2.33 -6.55 -6.75
N THR A 12 -1.36 -6.23 -5.89
CA THR A 12 -0.02 -6.85 -5.93
C THR A 12 0.37 -7.49 -4.60
N GLY A 13 0.20 -6.76 -3.49
CA GLY A 13 0.73 -7.19 -2.20
C GLY A 13 2.26 -7.23 -2.15
N SER A 14 2.83 -7.83 -1.10
CA SER A 14 4.29 -7.88 -0.88
C SER A 14 4.91 -9.27 -1.07
N VAL A 15 4.10 -10.32 -1.23
CA VAL A 15 4.56 -11.72 -1.26
C VAL A 15 4.46 -12.37 -2.64
N PRO A 16 3.34 -12.27 -3.38
CA PRO A 16 3.18 -12.97 -4.65
C PRO A 16 4.23 -12.55 -5.68
N ARG A 17 4.66 -13.49 -6.51
CA ARG A 17 5.61 -13.31 -7.60
C ARG A 17 5.04 -13.93 -8.87
N LYS A 18 5.57 -13.57 -10.03
CA LYS A 18 5.16 -14.14 -11.33
C LYS A 18 5.41 -15.65 -11.46
N GLU A 19 6.32 -16.21 -10.67
CA GLU A 19 6.54 -17.66 -10.60
C GLU A 19 5.37 -18.40 -9.92
N HIS A 20 4.63 -17.71 -9.03
CA HIS A 20 3.44 -18.27 -8.39
C HIS A 20 2.21 -18.10 -9.27
N ASP A 21 2.08 -16.94 -9.91
CA ASP A 21 1.02 -16.60 -10.85
C ASP A 21 1.52 -15.53 -11.83
N PRO A 22 1.62 -15.85 -13.15
CA PRO A 22 2.07 -14.90 -14.17
C PRO A 22 1.22 -13.61 -14.26
N ALA A 23 -0.03 -13.64 -13.80
CA ALA A 23 -0.93 -12.50 -13.80
C ALA A 23 -0.65 -11.47 -12.71
N VAL A 24 0.22 -11.78 -11.72
CA VAL A 24 0.57 -10.81 -10.66
C VAL A 24 1.22 -9.56 -11.27
N PRO A 25 0.61 -8.35 -11.08
CA PRO A 25 1.14 -7.12 -11.64
C PRO A 25 2.35 -6.65 -10.81
N ILE A 26 3.56 -6.70 -11.38
CA ILE A 26 4.81 -6.33 -10.71
C ILE A 26 5.28 -4.95 -11.12
N SER A 27 5.39 -4.69 -12.43
CA SER A 27 5.81 -3.38 -12.94
C SER A 27 4.77 -2.31 -12.67
N VAL A 28 5.19 -1.05 -12.63
CA VAL A 28 4.27 0.08 -12.43
C VAL A 28 3.20 0.10 -13.52
N ALA A 29 3.56 -0.20 -14.77
CA ALA A 29 2.61 -0.25 -15.89
C ALA A 29 1.53 -1.33 -15.69
N GLU A 30 1.92 -2.55 -15.32
CA GLU A 30 0.99 -3.64 -15.02
C GLU A 30 0.08 -3.31 -13.84
N GLN A 31 0.62 -2.63 -12.82
CA GLN A 31 -0.18 -2.21 -11.66
C GLN A 31 -1.21 -1.15 -12.02
N ILE A 32 -0.85 -0.20 -12.89
CA ILE A 32 -1.80 0.83 -13.39
C ILE A 32 -2.91 0.15 -14.18
N GLU A 33 -2.58 -0.73 -15.12
CA GLU A 33 -3.56 -1.46 -15.94
C GLU A 33 -4.52 -2.30 -15.08
N SER A 34 -3.98 -3.08 -14.15
CA SER A 34 -4.78 -3.90 -13.24
C SER A 34 -5.68 -3.05 -12.33
N THR A 35 -5.18 -1.92 -11.83
CA THR A 35 -5.97 -1.00 -11.00
C THR A 35 -7.07 -0.32 -11.82
N GLN A 36 -6.78 0.06 -13.06
CA GLN A 36 -7.78 0.66 -13.96
C GLN A 36 -8.92 -0.32 -14.24
N ALA A 37 -8.60 -1.58 -14.55
CA ALA A 37 -9.63 -2.61 -14.74
C ALA A 37 -10.52 -2.78 -13.49
N ALA A 38 -9.92 -2.76 -12.30
CA ALA A 38 -10.68 -2.83 -11.06
C ALA A 38 -11.54 -1.56 -10.81
N PHE A 39 -11.02 -0.38 -11.14
CA PHE A 39 -11.75 0.89 -11.07
C PHE A 39 -12.96 0.91 -11.99
N GLU A 40 -12.81 0.46 -13.24
CA GLU A 40 -13.89 0.33 -14.23
C GLU A 40 -14.95 -0.68 -13.78
N ALA A 41 -14.55 -1.71 -13.01
CA ALA A 41 -15.45 -2.67 -12.39
C ALA A 41 -16.11 -2.16 -11.10
N GLY A 42 -15.78 -0.95 -10.62
CA GLY A 42 -16.44 -0.28 -9.49
C GLY A 42 -15.64 -0.25 -8.19
N ALA A 43 -14.34 -0.58 -8.20
CA ALA A 43 -13.49 -0.39 -7.03
C ALA A 43 -13.31 1.11 -6.74
N ALA A 44 -13.43 1.49 -5.46
CA ALA A 44 -13.36 2.88 -5.02
C ALA A 44 -11.99 3.23 -4.40
N LEU A 45 -11.24 2.24 -3.93
CA LEU A 45 -9.96 2.38 -3.27
C LEU A 45 -8.96 1.35 -3.80
N ALA A 46 -7.73 1.78 -4.08
CA ALA A 46 -6.60 0.90 -4.40
C ALA A 46 -5.57 0.90 -3.26
N HIS A 47 -5.35 -0.27 -2.66
CA HIS A 47 -4.23 -0.51 -1.75
C HIS A 47 -3.02 -0.99 -2.55
N VAL A 48 -1.94 -0.20 -2.55
CA VAL A 48 -0.82 -0.42 -3.46
C VAL A 48 0.49 -0.71 -2.74
N HIS A 49 1.24 -1.64 -3.34
CA HIS A 49 2.63 -1.95 -3.03
C HIS A 49 3.46 -1.79 -4.28
N VAL A 50 4.66 -1.23 -4.17
CA VAL A 50 5.59 -1.21 -5.30
C VAL A 50 6.66 -2.30 -5.17
N ARG A 51 7.22 -2.69 -6.29
CA ARG A 51 8.21 -3.76 -6.38
C ARG A 51 9.45 -3.28 -7.12
N ASN A 52 10.60 -3.85 -6.76
CA ASN A 52 11.82 -3.75 -7.56
C ASN A 52 11.71 -4.64 -8.81
N ASP A 53 12.65 -4.48 -9.74
CA ASP A 53 12.66 -5.25 -11.00
C ASP A 53 12.90 -6.76 -10.77
N ASP A 54 13.55 -7.12 -9.65
CA ASP A 54 13.69 -8.49 -9.17
C ASP A 54 12.44 -9.03 -8.43
N GLN A 55 11.34 -8.28 -8.50
CA GLN A 55 10.07 -8.56 -7.82
C GLN A 55 10.10 -8.49 -6.29
N SER A 56 11.19 -8.10 -5.66
CA SER A 56 11.21 -7.86 -4.22
C SER A 56 10.36 -6.63 -3.84
N PRO A 57 9.70 -6.64 -2.66
CA PRO A 57 8.96 -5.47 -2.21
C PRO A 57 9.93 -4.32 -1.87
N THR A 58 9.48 -3.08 -2.09
CA THR A 58 10.28 -1.89 -1.79
C THR A 58 9.41 -0.76 -1.24
N SER A 59 10.04 0.17 -0.51
CA SER A 59 9.44 1.45 -0.09
C SER A 59 10.00 2.64 -0.89
N ASP A 60 10.58 2.40 -2.07
CA ASP A 60 11.18 3.42 -2.92
C ASP A 60 10.17 4.52 -3.27
N PRO A 61 10.38 5.78 -2.83
CA PRO A 61 9.49 6.88 -3.12
C PRO A 61 9.36 7.18 -4.62
N ALA A 62 10.39 6.94 -5.43
CA ALA A 62 10.34 7.22 -6.86
C ALA A 62 9.33 6.28 -7.56
N ARG A 63 9.32 5.00 -7.21
CA ARG A 63 8.36 4.03 -7.75
C ARG A 63 6.93 4.31 -7.28
N PHE A 64 6.75 4.73 -6.03
CA PHE A 64 5.45 5.18 -5.53
C PHE A 64 4.95 6.44 -6.24
N ALA A 65 5.85 7.40 -6.54
CA ALA A 65 5.50 8.62 -7.28
C ALA A 65 5.04 8.30 -8.71
N GLU A 66 5.77 7.43 -9.42
CA GLU A 66 5.42 6.98 -10.76
C GLU A 66 4.05 6.30 -10.78
N LEU A 67 3.82 5.35 -9.86
CA LEU A 67 2.54 4.64 -9.72
C LEU A 67 1.40 5.62 -9.41
N LEU A 68 1.57 6.50 -8.42
CA LEU A 68 0.56 7.48 -8.04
C LEU A 68 0.17 8.38 -9.21
N HIS A 69 1.17 8.89 -9.94
CA HIS A 69 0.93 9.72 -11.12
C HIS A 69 0.14 8.98 -12.20
N GLY A 70 0.50 7.72 -12.47
CA GLY A 70 -0.23 6.87 -13.41
C GLY A 70 -1.68 6.61 -12.98
N LEU A 71 -1.90 6.28 -11.70
CA LEU A 71 -3.24 6.03 -11.15
C LEU A 71 -4.13 7.28 -11.15
N ARG A 72 -3.58 8.47 -10.83
CA ARG A 72 -4.35 9.73 -10.91
C ARG A 72 -4.85 10.03 -12.32
N ARG A 73 -4.12 9.60 -13.34
CA ARG A 73 -4.51 9.76 -14.76
C ARG A 73 -5.49 8.69 -15.23
N ALA A 74 -5.24 7.42 -14.88
CA ALA A 74 -6.04 6.29 -15.35
C ALA A 74 -7.34 6.09 -14.56
N CYS A 75 -7.34 6.44 -13.26
CA CYS A 75 -8.45 6.20 -12.33
C CYS A 75 -8.85 7.50 -11.61
N PRO A 76 -9.41 8.50 -12.31
CA PRO A 76 -9.72 9.80 -11.72
C PRO A 76 -10.79 9.65 -10.61
N GLY A 77 -10.46 10.16 -9.41
CA GLY A 77 -11.33 10.08 -8.24
C GLY A 77 -11.19 8.81 -7.39
N MET A 78 -10.38 7.83 -7.81
CA MET A 78 -10.06 6.67 -6.98
C MET A 78 -9.19 7.07 -5.78
N ILE A 79 -9.52 6.56 -4.61
CA ILE A 79 -8.70 6.72 -3.40
C ILE A 79 -7.46 5.83 -3.54
N VAL A 80 -6.27 6.41 -3.40
CA VAL A 80 -5.00 5.67 -3.45
C VAL A 80 -4.42 5.57 -2.05
N GLN A 81 -4.28 4.32 -1.58
CA GLN A 81 -3.71 3.99 -0.28
C GLN A 81 -2.34 3.33 -0.45
N PHE A 82 -1.32 3.93 0.15
CA PHE A 82 0.02 3.35 0.17
C PHE A 82 0.20 2.36 1.32
N SER A 83 0.82 1.21 1.02
CA SER A 83 1.24 0.29 2.05
C SER A 83 2.51 0.80 2.75
N THR A 84 2.48 0.88 4.08
CA THR A 84 3.67 1.09 4.92
C THR A 84 4.19 -0.22 5.52
N GLY A 85 3.92 -1.35 4.88
CA GLY A 85 4.22 -2.69 5.38
C GLY A 85 5.72 -2.96 5.56
N GLY A 86 6.07 -3.68 6.64
CA GLY A 86 7.46 -3.95 7.03
C GLY A 86 8.22 -4.94 6.13
N ARG A 87 7.57 -5.53 5.11
CA ARG A 87 8.26 -6.31 4.08
C ARG A 87 8.91 -5.45 3.00
N SER A 88 8.46 -4.20 2.85
CA SER A 88 8.93 -3.27 1.83
C SER A 88 10.05 -2.35 2.32
N GLY A 89 10.32 -2.30 3.63
CA GLY A 89 11.35 -1.45 4.22
C GLY A 89 11.45 -1.67 5.73
N LYS A 90 12.45 -1.09 6.37
CA LYS A 90 12.67 -1.17 7.81
C LYS A 90 12.52 0.19 8.48
N GLY A 91 11.95 0.20 9.68
CA GLY A 91 11.86 1.42 10.49
C GLY A 91 11.30 2.62 9.72
N PRO A 92 11.90 3.81 9.83
CA PRO A 92 11.40 5.04 9.22
C PRO A 92 11.30 5.04 7.68
N GLU A 93 12.04 4.18 6.97
CA GLU A 93 11.95 4.04 5.50
C GLU A 93 10.52 3.73 5.05
N ARG A 94 9.76 3.01 5.87
CA ARG A 94 8.35 2.65 5.63
C ARG A 94 7.42 3.87 5.45
N GLY A 95 7.85 5.05 5.87
CA GLY A 95 7.12 6.32 5.73
C GLY A 95 7.73 7.28 4.72
N GLY A 96 8.78 6.87 4.00
CA GLY A 96 9.52 7.75 3.09
C GLY A 96 8.68 8.32 1.95
N MET A 97 7.67 7.59 1.48
CA MET A 97 6.81 7.99 0.37
C MET A 97 5.56 8.81 0.79
N LEU A 98 5.30 8.99 2.09
CA LEU A 98 4.08 9.67 2.56
C LEU A 98 3.96 11.13 2.11
N HIS A 99 5.07 11.78 1.80
CA HIS A 99 5.10 13.17 1.31
C HIS A 99 4.57 13.33 -0.13
N LEU A 100 4.31 12.24 -0.84
CA LEU A 100 3.90 12.26 -2.25
C LEU A 100 2.42 12.62 -2.47
N GLY A 101 1.61 12.71 -1.39
CA GLY A 101 0.21 13.13 -1.49
C GLY A 101 -0.76 11.99 -1.85
N CYS A 102 -0.52 10.77 -1.38
CA CYS A 102 -1.55 9.74 -1.39
C CYS A 102 -2.70 10.11 -0.44
N ASP A 103 -3.88 9.55 -0.67
CA ASP A 103 -5.06 9.87 0.16
C ASP A 103 -5.01 9.17 1.50
N MET A 104 -4.55 7.91 1.50
CA MET A 104 -4.49 7.05 2.68
C MET A 104 -3.18 6.28 2.74
N ALA A 105 -2.86 5.75 3.92
CA ALA A 105 -1.80 4.77 4.07
C ALA A 105 -2.13 3.79 5.20
N SER A 106 -1.66 2.55 5.08
CA SER A 106 -1.83 1.56 6.14
C SER A 106 -0.98 1.92 7.36
N LEU A 107 -1.50 1.66 8.56
CA LEU A 107 -0.82 1.86 9.84
C LEU A 107 -1.03 0.65 10.73
N SER A 108 -0.09 -0.29 10.71
CA SER A 108 -0.11 -1.44 11.61
C SER A 108 0.21 -1.00 13.03
N THR A 109 -0.66 -1.33 13.99
CA THR A 109 -0.64 -0.79 15.36
C THR A 109 -0.09 -1.76 16.41
N GLY A 110 0.49 -2.87 15.99
CA GLY A 110 1.13 -3.84 16.87
C GLY A 110 2.06 -4.79 16.12
N SER A 111 3.06 -5.32 16.81
CA SER A 111 3.89 -6.41 16.31
C SER A 111 3.14 -7.73 16.41
N CYS A 112 3.32 -8.63 15.44
CA CYS A 112 2.74 -9.96 15.49
C CYS A 112 3.68 -11.00 14.87
N ASN A 113 3.41 -12.28 15.18
CA ASN A 113 4.14 -13.40 14.60
C ASN A 113 3.44 -13.88 13.34
N PHE A 114 4.08 -13.72 12.18
CA PHE A 114 3.72 -14.47 10.98
C PHE A 114 4.41 -15.83 10.98
N PRO A 115 3.98 -16.78 10.15
CA PRO A 115 4.51 -18.16 10.22
C PRO A 115 6.04 -18.27 10.10
N THR A 116 6.70 -17.32 9.43
CA THR A 116 8.14 -17.37 9.14
C THR A 116 8.92 -16.15 9.60
N ILE A 117 8.24 -15.09 10.05
CA ILE A 117 8.88 -13.83 10.45
C ILE A 117 8.12 -13.16 11.59
N ILE A 118 8.82 -12.37 12.38
CA ILE A 118 8.20 -11.38 13.27
C ILE A 118 7.87 -10.14 12.42
N TYR A 119 6.61 -9.75 12.41
CA TYR A 119 6.19 -8.50 11.79
C TYR A 119 6.30 -7.38 12.82
N GLU A 120 7.43 -6.68 12.78
CA GLU A 120 7.76 -5.66 13.79
C GLU A 120 7.02 -4.35 13.53
N ASN A 121 6.31 -3.88 14.55
CA ASN A 121 5.69 -2.56 14.62
C ASN A 121 5.93 -2.01 16.03
N HIS A 122 7.17 -1.57 16.29
CA HIS A 122 7.55 -0.96 17.57
C HIS A 122 6.73 0.32 17.82
N PRO A 123 6.32 0.62 19.07
CA PRO A 123 5.52 1.80 19.39
C PRO A 123 6.10 3.13 18.87
N ASP A 124 7.42 3.28 18.85
CA ASP A 124 8.06 4.49 18.33
C ASP A 124 7.93 4.61 16.80
N LEU A 125 7.97 3.49 16.07
CA LEU A 125 7.71 3.46 14.64
C LEU A 125 6.25 3.81 14.34
N ILE A 126 5.31 3.26 15.10
CA ILE A 126 3.89 3.57 14.96
C ILE A 126 3.66 5.07 15.16
N ARG A 127 4.22 5.66 16.23
CA ARG A 127 4.13 7.11 16.49
C ARG A 127 4.77 7.94 15.39
N PHE A 128 5.93 7.51 14.87
CA PHE A 128 6.61 8.16 13.75
C PHE A 128 5.74 8.18 12.50
N LEU A 129 5.23 7.01 12.07
CA LEU A 129 4.37 6.90 10.88
C LEU A 129 3.08 7.72 11.05
N ALA A 130 2.41 7.63 12.19
CA ALA A 130 1.21 8.41 12.48
C ALA A 130 1.47 9.93 12.43
N LYS A 131 2.61 10.38 12.96
CA LYS A 131 3.04 11.79 12.88
C LYS A 131 3.25 12.22 11.44
N ARG A 132 3.94 11.41 10.63
CA ARG A 132 4.19 11.69 9.21
C ARG A 132 2.88 11.74 8.41
N MET A 133 1.96 10.80 8.65
CA MET A 133 0.64 10.83 8.02
C MET A 133 -0.12 12.13 8.33
N ARG A 134 -0.13 12.57 9.60
CA ARG A 134 -0.73 13.86 9.98
C ARG A 134 -0.05 15.05 9.31
N GLU A 135 1.27 15.04 9.24
CA GLU A 135 2.08 16.11 8.63
C GLU A 135 1.74 16.31 7.15
N PHE A 136 1.50 15.22 6.42
CA PHE A 136 1.20 15.26 4.99
C PHE A 136 -0.29 15.15 4.66
N GLY A 137 -1.17 15.15 5.64
CA GLY A 137 -2.61 15.05 5.42
C GLY A 137 -3.07 13.68 4.91
N VAL A 138 -2.27 12.64 5.11
CA VAL A 138 -2.58 11.26 4.72
C VAL A 138 -3.46 10.61 5.78
N LYS A 139 -4.60 10.04 5.38
CA LYS A 139 -5.52 9.36 6.30
C LYS A 139 -4.99 7.95 6.63
N PRO A 140 -4.78 7.59 7.92
CA PRO A 140 -4.39 6.24 8.29
C PRO A 140 -5.55 5.26 8.15
N GLU A 141 -5.26 4.06 7.65
CA GLU A 141 -6.06 2.86 7.88
C GLU A 141 -5.39 2.03 8.97
N ILE A 142 -6.10 1.86 10.07
CA ILE A 142 -5.57 1.13 11.23
C ILE A 142 -5.66 -0.37 10.97
N GLU A 143 -4.51 -1.04 10.99
CA GLU A 143 -4.41 -2.50 10.85
C GLU A 143 -4.13 -3.14 12.22
N VAL A 144 -4.97 -4.10 12.60
CA VAL A 144 -4.85 -4.87 13.85
C VAL A 144 -4.85 -6.34 13.51
N PHE A 145 -3.79 -7.05 13.90
CA PHE A 145 -3.60 -8.48 13.59
C PHE A 145 -3.72 -9.37 14.83
N ASP A 146 -3.59 -8.82 16.03
CA ASP A 146 -3.62 -9.53 17.29
C ASP A 146 -4.26 -8.67 18.39
N LEU A 147 -4.60 -9.30 19.53
CA LEU A 147 -5.16 -8.64 20.71
C LEU A 147 -4.10 -8.14 21.70
N SER A 148 -2.83 -8.33 21.41
CA SER A 148 -1.70 -7.95 22.29
C SER A 148 -1.30 -6.48 22.14
#